data_00fa9cfa02238fc4fa7421b6188e4994
#
_entry.id   00fa9cfa02238fc4fa7421b6188e4994
#
_cell.length_a   1.000
_cell.length_b   1.000
_cell.length_c   1.000
_cell.angle_alpha   90.00
_cell.angle_beta   90.00
_cell.angle_gamma   90.00
#
_symmetry.space_group_name_H-M   'P 1'
#
loop_
_entity.id
_entity.type
_entity.pdbx_description
1 polymer ?
#
loop_
_entity_poly.entity_id
_entity_poly.type
_entity_poly.pdbx_seq_one_letter_code
_entity_poly.pdbx_strand_id
1 'polypeptide(L)' 'MNLDPALLDILVCPQCRATLFVDDDAEELVCSTCQLAYPVRADIPVMLVDEARAL' A
#
# COMPACT_ATOMS: atom_id res chain seq x y z
N MET A 1 -7.84 9.84 -0.81
CA MET A 1 -7.76 8.42 -1.20
C MET A 1 -9.02 7.73 -0.72
N ASN A 2 -9.70 7.05 -1.60
CA ASN A 2 -11.01 6.47 -1.31
C ASN A 2 -11.02 4.99 -1.66
N LEU A 3 -10.48 4.15 -0.78
CA LEU A 3 -10.42 2.72 -0.98
C LEU A 3 -11.50 2.00 -0.17
N ASP A 4 -12.10 0.98 -0.78
CA ASP A 4 -13.10 0.15 -0.12
C ASP A 4 -12.42 -0.66 0.99
N PRO A 5 -12.95 -0.68 2.22
CA PRO A 5 -12.38 -1.49 3.30
C PRO A 5 -12.28 -2.99 2.96
N ALA A 6 -13.22 -3.52 2.18
CA ALA A 6 -13.16 -4.91 1.76
C ALA A 6 -11.97 -5.16 0.82
N LEU A 7 -11.61 -4.17 0.02
CA LEU A 7 -10.43 -4.25 -0.84
C LEU A 7 -9.15 -4.23 -0.02
N LEU A 8 -9.11 -3.38 1.02
CA LEU A 8 -7.95 -3.28 1.90
C LEU A 8 -7.68 -4.60 2.62
N ASP A 9 -8.72 -5.35 2.96
CA ASP A 9 -8.57 -6.63 3.66
C ASP A 9 -7.84 -7.67 2.83
N ILE A 10 -7.95 -7.59 1.51
CA ILE A 10 -7.31 -8.57 0.61
C ILE A 10 -5.98 -8.06 0.04
N LEU A 11 -5.68 -6.77 0.20
CA LEU A 11 -4.41 -6.22 -0.26
C LEU A 11 -3.31 -6.54 0.74
N VAL A 12 -2.24 -7.14 0.25
CA VAL A 12 -1.07 -7.46 1.06
C VAL A 12 0.17 -7.05 0.29
N CYS A 13 1.28 -6.88 1.03
CA CYS A 13 2.56 -6.55 0.40
C CYS A 13 2.95 -7.65 -0.58
N PRO A 14 3.22 -7.33 -1.86
CA PRO A 14 3.57 -8.36 -2.83
C PRO A 14 4.92 -9.02 -2.57
N GLN A 15 5.77 -8.38 -1.75
CA GLN A 15 7.09 -8.93 -1.43
C GLN A 15 7.05 -9.88 -0.23
N CYS A 16 6.35 -9.51 0.84
CA CYS A 16 6.37 -10.29 2.09
C CYS A 16 5.00 -10.82 2.50
N ARG A 17 3.94 -10.42 1.82
CA ARG A 17 2.55 -10.80 2.09
C ARG A 17 2.03 -10.34 3.45
N ALA A 18 2.68 -9.35 4.04
CA ALA A 18 2.21 -8.77 5.30
C ALA A 18 1.04 -7.81 5.05
N THR A 19 0.23 -7.62 6.10
CA THR A 19 -0.87 -6.65 6.06
C THR A 19 -0.32 -5.24 5.85
N LEU A 20 -0.99 -4.48 5.01
CA LEU A 20 -0.61 -3.10 4.73
C LEU A 20 -1.38 -2.13 5.62
N PHE A 21 -0.74 -1.00 5.94
CA PHE A 21 -1.36 0.10 6.67
C PHE A 21 -1.67 1.24 5.72
N VAL A 22 -2.82 1.88 5.94
CA VAL A 22 -3.25 3.01 5.11
C VAL A 22 -2.67 4.30 5.67
N ASP A 23 -1.98 5.06 4.82
CA ASP A 23 -1.54 6.41 5.13
C ASP A 23 -2.32 7.38 4.24
N ASP A 24 -3.41 7.91 4.79
CA ASP A 24 -4.29 8.81 4.04
C ASP A 24 -3.61 10.13 3.69
N ASP A 25 -2.78 10.64 4.57
CA ASP A 25 -2.11 11.92 4.34
C ASP A 25 -1.15 11.86 3.16
N ALA A 26 -0.43 10.77 3.04
CA ALA A 26 0.52 10.56 1.96
C ALA A 26 -0.09 9.83 0.77
N GLU A 27 -1.32 9.35 0.89
CA GLU A 27 -2.00 8.53 -0.11
C GLU A 27 -1.16 7.30 -0.50
N GLU A 28 -0.76 6.55 0.53
CA GLU A 28 0.10 5.39 0.37
C GLU A 28 -0.40 4.21 1.21
N LEU A 29 -0.02 3.02 0.78
CA LEU A 29 -0.17 1.82 1.57
C LEU A 29 1.20 1.38 2.04
N VAL A 30 1.36 1.25 3.35
CA VAL A 30 2.68 1.05 3.96
C VAL A 30 2.84 -0.39 4.44
N CYS A 31 3.96 -1.01 4.06
CA CYS A 31 4.39 -2.28 4.61
C CYS A 31 5.50 -2.03 5.63
N SER A 32 5.21 -2.24 6.91
CA SER A 32 6.20 -2.02 7.97
C SER A 32 7.28 -3.10 7.99
N THR A 33 6.97 -4.29 7.51
CA THR A 33 7.93 -5.40 7.46
C THR A 33 9.02 -5.16 6.43
N CYS A 34 8.64 -4.74 5.22
CA CYS A 34 9.59 -4.44 4.15
C CYS A 34 10.04 -2.99 4.15
N GLN A 35 9.38 -2.14 4.96
CA GLN A 35 9.60 -0.70 4.99
C GLN A 35 9.46 -0.07 3.61
N LEU A 36 8.34 -0.37 2.98
CA LEU A 36 7.98 0.15 1.67
C LEU A 36 6.62 0.84 1.74
N ALA A 37 6.48 1.92 0.98
CA ALA A 37 5.22 2.64 0.84
C ALA A 37 4.79 2.57 -0.61
N TYR A 38 3.64 1.95 -0.85
CA TYR A 38 3.09 1.80 -2.19
C TYR A 38 2.15 2.96 -2.50
N PRO A 39 2.34 3.66 -3.61
CA PRO A 39 1.50 4.81 -3.91
C PRO A 39 0.09 4.41 -4.31
N VAL A 40 -0.86 5.27 -3.98
CA VAL A 40 -2.24 5.13 -4.46
C VAL A 40 -2.50 6.32 -5.38
N ARG A 41 -2.76 6.06 -6.66
CA ARG A 41 -2.99 7.10 -7.67
C ARG A 41 -4.38 6.96 -8.24
N ALA A 42 -5.16 8.06 -8.19
CA ALA A 42 -6.54 8.07 -8.67
C ALA A 42 -7.36 6.93 -8.04
N ASP A 43 -7.20 6.75 -6.73
CA ASP A 43 -7.86 5.70 -5.94
C ASP A 43 -7.49 4.27 -6.37
N ILE A 44 -6.39 4.11 -7.10
CA ILE A 44 -5.90 2.81 -7.54
C ILE A 44 -4.57 2.54 -6.85
N PRO A 45 -4.47 1.50 -6.00
CA PRO A 45 -3.20 1.16 -5.37
C PRO A 45 -2.23 0.58 -6.39
N VAL A 46 -1.02 1.13 -6.42
CA VAL A 46 0.04 0.65 -7.30
C VAL A 46 0.92 -0.31 -6.50
N MET A 47 0.67 -1.60 -6.66
CA MET A 47 1.30 -2.65 -5.86
C MET A 47 2.53 -3.24 -6.55
N LEU A 48 3.39 -2.38 -7.05
CA LEU A 48 4.63 -2.76 -7.70
C LEU A 48 5.80 -2.37 -6.80
N VAL A 49 6.65 -3.33 -6.46
CA VAL A 49 7.81 -3.07 -5.60
C VAL A 49 8.71 -1.98 -6.20
N ASP A 50 8.84 -1.96 -7.52
CA ASP A 50 9.65 -0.96 -8.22
C ASP A 50 9.11 0.47 -8.06
N GLU A 51 7.80 0.60 -7.82
CA GLU A 51 7.16 1.90 -7.63
C GLU A 51 7.08 2.29 -6.17
N ALA A 52 7.34 1.36 -5.26
CA ALA A 52 7.26 1.62 -3.84
C ALA A 52 8.41 2.51 -3.37
N ARG A 53 8.07 3.41 -2.43
CA ARG A 53 9.05 4.29 -1.82
C ARG A 53 9.66 3.59 -0.60
N ALA A 54 10.96 3.62 -0.46
CA ALA A 54 11.62 3.10 0.74
C ALA A 54 11.39 4.05 1.92
N LEU A 55 11.09 3.47 3.07
CA LEU A 55 10.88 4.24 4.30
C LEU A 55 12.19 4.51 5.04
#